data_20a2de18462802739a8b49ac41050195
#
_entry.id   20a2de18462802739a8b49ac41050195
#
_cell.length_a   1.000
_cell.length_b   1.000
_cell.length_c   1.000
_cell.angle_alpha   90.00
_cell.angle_beta   90.00
_cell.angle_gamma   90.00
#
_symmetry.space_group_name_H-M   'P 1'
#
loop_
_entity.id
_entity.type
_entity.pdbx_description
1 polymer ?
#
loop_
_entity_poly.entity_id
_entity_poly.type
_entity_poly.pdbx_seq_one_letter_code
_entity_poly.pdbx_strand_id
1 'polypeptide(L)'
;MNDQARGLRGAARAVWRHKRIVGAAAVLGLLGGVVFTLLNPPMFASKALVLLPPPVKGIAGQPARNIGTQVVIAGSGPVLAGAMRGVNPPVSLKTLSDSVLVSSLSPDVVAISARGTTPTQAEEAANAVANSYIAYIRSPGNPNALVLERATNATGTPLAMRLAVNGGIAALLGALAGAIVALAISRGDRRLRQRDEIADAAGAPVLASIPVRHPSDAAGWTALLDDYQPGEAPAWSLDRALHHLGLTGAGRDDEASLAVVTFSTDRAALALGPQLAVYAASLGIPTALVIGPQQDADATATLQAACAAPPAAQSKRSGWLRVGVRDPEGNGQLPNATLTVVVTVVDAQAPRVADTMRAASTVLGVSAGAVTAEQLARVAVGAARGGREIAGILVADPYPADHTTGRLPQPAQQRPSTSPTRTMTESRW
;
A
#
# COMPACT_ATOMS: atom_id res chain seq x y z
N MET A 1 26.48 2.08 -5.28
CA MET A 1 25.59 2.87 -4.39
C MET A 1 24.23 3.21 -4.99
N ASN A 2 24.03 3.15 -6.31
CA ASN A 2 22.76 3.54 -6.95
C ASN A 2 21.61 2.49 -6.82
N ASP A 3 21.91 1.21 -6.64
CA ASP A 3 20.88 0.16 -6.60
C ASP A 3 20.13 0.12 -5.25
N GLN A 4 20.81 0.42 -4.16
CA GLN A 4 20.17 0.54 -2.84
C GLN A 4 19.20 1.72 -2.77
N ALA A 5 19.55 2.85 -3.39
CA ALA A 5 18.67 4.03 -3.46
C ALA A 5 17.42 3.78 -4.32
N ARG A 6 17.52 2.97 -5.38
CA ARG A 6 16.38 2.52 -6.19
C ARG A 6 15.46 1.59 -5.41
N GLY A 7 16.04 0.65 -4.63
CA GLY A 7 15.27 -0.25 -3.76
C GLY A 7 14.46 0.47 -2.70
N LEU A 8 15.05 1.45 -2.02
CA LEU A 8 14.37 2.25 -0.99
C LEU A 8 13.22 3.11 -1.56
N ARG A 9 13.42 3.73 -2.72
CA ARG A 9 12.36 4.50 -3.39
C ARG A 9 11.22 3.61 -3.87
N GLY A 10 11.50 2.39 -4.30
CA GLY A 10 10.50 1.38 -4.64
C GLY A 10 9.69 0.94 -3.43
N ALA A 11 10.35 0.66 -2.30
CA ALA A 11 9.71 0.28 -1.05
C ALA A 11 8.81 1.40 -0.50
N ALA A 12 9.31 2.64 -0.47
CA ALA A 12 8.52 3.79 -0.03
C ALA A 12 7.25 3.99 -0.88
N ARG A 13 7.37 3.82 -2.19
CA ARG A 13 6.24 3.94 -3.13
C ARG A 13 5.22 2.82 -2.93
N ALA A 14 5.67 1.59 -2.66
CA ALA A 14 4.80 0.45 -2.35
C ALA A 14 4.02 0.68 -1.04
N VAL A 15 4.69 1.16 0.00
CA VAL A 15 4.07 1.50 1.29
C VAL A 15 3.02 2.61 1.11
N TRP A 16 3.33 3.65 0.33
CA TRP A 16 2.39 4.76 0.11
C TRP A 16 1.16 4.35 -0.69
N ARG A 17 1.32 3.43 -1.63
CA ARG A 17 0.20 2.84 -2.38
C ARG A 17 -0.77 2.10 -1.46
N HIS A 18 -0.25 1.44 -0.43
CA HIS A 18 -1.03 0.69 0.56
C HIS A 18 -1.22 1.45 1.88
N LYS A 19 -1.20 2.81 1.85
CA LYS A 19 -1.34 3.67 3.04
C LYS A 19 -2.54 3.33 3.92
N ARG A 20 -3.63 2.82 3.34
CA ARG A 20 -4.82 2.39 4.09
C ARG A 20 -4.55 1.17 4.96
N ILE A 21 -3.78 0.20 4.47
CA ILE A 21 -3.40 -1.00 5.23
C ILE A 21 -2.46 -0.62 6.37
N VAL A 22 -1.45 0.21 6.08
CA VAL A 22 -0.50 0.69 7.09
C VAL A 22 -1.22 1.55 8.14
N GLY A 23 -2.13 2.43 7.73
CA GLY A 23 -2.94 3.24 8.65
C GLY A 23 -3.85 2.39 9.54
N ALA A 24 -4.55 1.41 8.97
CA ALA A 24 -5.39 0.48 9.73
C ALA A 24 -4.57 -0.33 10.75
N ALA A 25 -3.41 -0.83 10.36
CA ALA A 25 -2.51 -1.56 11.26
C ALA A 25 -1.97 -0.67 12.38
N ALA A 26 -1.64 0.59 12.11
CA ALA A 26 -1.22 1.56 13.13
C ALA A 26 -2.34 1.86 14.14
N VAL A 27 -3.58 2.03 13.67
CA VAL A 27 -4.75 2.24 14.54
C VAL A 27 -5.02 1.01 15.41
N LEU A 28 -4.95 -0.19 14.85
CA LEU A 28 -5.09 -1.43 15.62
C LEU A 28 -3.97 -1.57 16.68
N GLY A 29 -2.75 -1.22 16.33
CA GLY A 29 -1.64 -1.16 17.28
C GLY A 29 -1.91 -0.18 18.41
N LEU A 30 -2.36 1.05 18.10
CA LEU A 30 -2.71 2.06 19.09
C LEU A 30 -3.78 1.56 20.06
N LEU A 31 -4.87 0.98 19.53
CA LEU A 31 -5.95 0.43 20.34
C LEU A 31 -5.44 -0.69 21.27
N GLY A 32 -4.61 -1.58 20.75
CA GLY A 32 -3.96 -2.63 21.52
C GLY A 32 -3.11 -2.07 22.67
N GLY A 33 -2.32 -1.03 22.42
CA GLY A 33 -1.50 -0.35 23.42
C GLY A 33 -2.34 0.35 24.51
N VAL A 34 -3.46 0.95 24.13
CA VAL A 34 -4.42 1.55 25.07
C VAL A 34 -5.05 0.48 25.96
N VAL A 35 -5.56 -0.60 25.36
CA VAL A 35 -6.16 -1.72 26.10
C VAL A 35 -5.14 -2.35 27.06
N PHE A 36 -3.91 -2.59 26.59
CA PHE A 36 -2.85 -3.10 27.44
C PHE A 36 -2.56 -2.21 28.63
N THR A 37 -2.53 -0.89 28.45
CA THR A 37 -2.29 0.07 29.53
C THR A 37 -3.44 0.12 30.53
N LEU A 38 -4.69 -0.01 30.07
CA LEU A 38 -5.86 -0.05 30.93
C LEU A 38 -5.94 -1.34 31.77
N LEU A 39 -5.52 -2.47 31.19
CA LEU A 39 -5.45 -3.75 31.91
C LEU A 39 -4.29 -3.79 32.92
N ASN A 40 -3.24 -2.97 32.73
CA ASN A 40 -2.09 -2.86 33.60
C ASN A 40 -1.96 -1.43 34.16
N PRO A 41 -2.82 -1.05 35.12
CA PRO A 41 -2.85 0.31 35.65
C PRO A 41 -1.51 0.69 36.26
N PRO A 42 -1.12 1.97 36.22
CA PRO A 42 0.11 2.46 36.84
C PRO A 42 0.06 2.24 38.35
N MET A 43 1.19 1.81 38.92
CA MET A 43 1.37 1.74 40.35
C MET A 43 2.22 2.92 40.80
N PHE A 44 1.70 3.66 41.76
CA PHE A 44 2.41 4.71 42.48
C PHE A 44 3.02 4.13 43.75
N ALA A 45 4.20 4.58 44.13
CA ALA A 45 4.87 4.14 45.35
C ALA A 45 5.17 5.36 46.24
N SER A 46 4.84 5.25 47.49
CA SER A 46 5.23 6.23 48.49
C SER A 46 5.89 5.54 49.70
N LYS A 47 6.69 6.29 50.47
CA LYS A 47 7.55 5.76 51.51
C LYS A 47 7.43 6.60 52.77
N ALA A 48 7.14 5.95 53.90
CA ALA A 48 7.21 6.54 55.25
C ALA A 48 8.45 6.02 56.00
N LEU A 49 9.06 6.87 56.78
CA LEU A 49 10.20 6.52 57.61
C LEU A 49 9.79 6.58 59.07
N VAL A 50 10.09 5.51 59.83
CA VAL A 50 9.84 5.40 61.26
C VAL A 50 11.18 5.27 61.97
N LEU A 51 11.44 6.25 62.87
CA LEU A 51 12.57 6.21 63.79
C LEU A 51 12.21 5.42 65.03
N LEU A 52 12.99 4.41 65.33
CA LEU A 52 12.83 3.61 66.53
C LEU A 52 13.53 4.29 67.71
N PRO A 53 12.97 4.19 68.93
CA PRO A 53 13.58 4.76 70.11
C PRO A 53 14.93 4.13 70.35
N PRO A 54 15.88 4.88 70.93
CA PRO A 54 17.19 4.31 71.28
C PRO A 54 17.04 3.12 72.26
N PRO A 55 17.90 2.10 72.15
CA PRO A 55 17.88 0.99 73.12
C PRO A 55 18.11 1.52 74.56
N VAL A 56 17.23 1.13 75.45
CA VAL A 56 17.39 1.55 76.88
C VAL A 56 18.68 0.95 77.40
N LYS A 57 19.68 1.81 77.69
CA LYS A 57 20.96 1.38 78.31
C LYS A 57 20.66 1.18 79.85
N GLY A 58 20.80 -0.07 80.32
CA GLY A 58 20.84 -0.30 81.70
C GLY A 58 20.20 -1.57 82.28
N ILE A 59 19.58 -2.40 81.51
CA ILE A 59 19.08 -3.70 82.00
C ILE A 59 20.01 -4.79 81.43
N ALA A 60 20.88 -5.29 82.33
CA ALA A 60 21.76 -6.44 81.96
C ALA A 60 20.87 -7.62 81.57
N GLY A 61 21.03 -8.10 80.31
CA GLY A 61 20.28 -9.25 79.83
C GLY A 61 19.25 -9.00 78.74
N GLN A 62 18.98 -7.74 78.35
CA GLN A 62 18.13 -7.51 77.17
C GLN A 62 18.91 -7.74 75.86
N PRO A 63 18.41 -8.61 74.97
CA PRO A 63 19.04 -8.79 73.70
C PRO A 63 19.06 -7.50 72.90
N ALA A 64 20.17 -7.21 72.23
CA ALA A 64 20.28 -6.06 71.31
C ALA A 64 19.10 -6.10 70.31
N ARG A 65 18.47 -4.95 70.13
CA ARG A 65 17.35 -4.84 69.20
C ARG A 65 17.80 -5.30 67.83
N ASN A 66 17.16 -6.34 67.30
CA ASN A 66 17.40 -6.79 65.97
C ASN A 66 16.47 -6.06 65.01
N ILE A 67 17.01 -5.22 64.11
CA ILE A 67 16.25 -4.48 63.14
C ILE A 67 15.46 -5.40 62.20
N GLY A 68 16.02 -6.59 61.87
CA GLY A 68 15.29 -7.58 61.06
C GLY A 68 13.99 -8.03 61.71
N THR A 69 13.96 -8.21 63.07
CA THR A 69 12.75 -8.52 63.81
C THR A 69 11.73 -7.37 63.70
N GLN A 70 12.21 -6.12 63.75
CA GLN A 70 11.29 -4.94 63.61
C GLN A 70 10.70 -4.84 62.21
N VAL A 71 11.45 -5.17 61.18
CA VAL A 71 10.97 -5.26 59.78
C VAL A 71 9.85 -6.31 59.66
N VAL A 72 10.07 -7.49 60.21
CA VAL A 72 9.05 -8.56 60.23
C VAL A 72 7.81 -8.16 61.00
N ILE A 73 7.97 -7.51 62.16
CA ILE A 73 6.83 -7.01 62.97
C ILE A 73 6.04 -5.95 62.19
N ALA A 74 6.72 -5.00 61.56
CA ALA A 74 6.06 -3.94 60.79
C ALA A 74 5.27 -4.49 59.58
N GLY A 75 5.73 -5.61 58.98
CA GLY A 75 4.99 -6.32 57.91
C GLY A 75 4.02 -7.39 58.41
N SER A 76 3.86 -7.55 59.72
CA SER A 76 3.01 -8.61 60.29
C SER A 76 1.52 -8.38 60.11
N GLY A 77 0.74 -9.46 60.10
CA GLY A 77 -0.70 -9.43 59.95
C GLY A 77 -1.43 -8.50 60.95
N PRO A 78 -1.11 -8.50 62.27
CA PRO A 78 -1.73 -7.58 63.24
C PRO A 78 -1.51 -6.09 62.93
N VAL A 79 -0.31 -5.71 62.47
CA VAL A 79 0.01 -4.34 62.07
C VAL A 79 -0.73 -3.95 60.80
N LEU A 80 -0.75 -4.83 59.80
CA LEU A 80 -1.47 -4.58 58.56
C LEU A 80 -2.98 -4.52 58.78
N ALA A 81 -3.55 -5.37 59.65
CA ALA A 81 -4.97 -5.33 60.00
C ALA A 81 -5.37 -4.02 60.70
N GLY A 82 -4.47 -3.50 61.58
CA GLY A 82 -4.66 -2.18 62.17
C GLY A 82 -4.63 -1.04 61.16
N ALA A 83 -3.75 -1.16 60.16
CA ALA A 83 -3.57 -0.15 59.10
C ALA A 83 -4.77 -0.06 58.14
N MET A 84 -5.49 -1.16 57.89
CA MET A 84 -6.62 -1.20 56.95
C MET A 84 -7.68 -0.13 57.21
N ARG A 85 -7.89 0.26 58.47
CA ARG A 85 -8.89 1.29 58.86
C ARG A 85 -8.49 2.71 58.42
N GLY A 86 -7.22 2.92 58.14
CA GLY A 86 -6.67 4.23 57.77
C GLY A 86 -6.42 4.41 56.28
N VAL A 87 -6.81 3.44 55.45
CA VAL A 87 -6.62 3.50 54.00
C VAL A 87 -7.96 3.74 53.30
N ASN A 88 -8.02 4.73 52.44
CA ASN A 88 -9.19 5.05 51.64
C ASN A 88 -8.87 5.03 50.14
N PRO A 89 -9.59 4.27 49.30
CA PRO A 89 -10.69 3.36 49.63
C PRO A 89 -10.21 2.12 50.41
N PRO A 90 -11.14 1.44 51.15
CA PRO A 90 -10.80 0.27 51.94
C PRO A 90 -10.16 -0.84 51.08
N VAL A 91 -9.05 -1.37 51.53
CA VAL A 91 -8.34 -2.46 50.83
C VAL A 91 -8.40 -3.74 51.65
N SER A 92 -8.34 -4.90 51.02
CA SER A 92 -8.26 -6.18 51.72
C SER A 92 -6.87 -6.36 52.35
N LEU A 93 -6.81 -7.18 53.42
CA LEU A 93 -5.54 -7.50 54.08
C LEU A 93 -4.52 -8.08 53.12
N LYS A 94 -4.99 -8.95 52.20
CA LYS A 94 -4.14 -9.55 51.18
C LYS A 94 -3.59 -8.49 50.23
N THR A 95 -4.44 -7.59 49.73
CA THR A 95 -4.01 -6.51 48.82
C THR A 95 -3.00 -5.59 49.49
N LEU A 96 -3.24 -5.27 50.79
CA LEU A 96 -2.32 -4.44 51.55
C LEU A 96 -0.97 -5.16 51.77
N SER A 97 -0.99 -6.45 52.14
CA SER A 97 0.25 -7.24 52.32
C SER A 97 1.07 -7.35 51.06
N ASP A 98 0.41 -7.52 49.89
CA ASP A 98 1.08 -7.63 48.59
C ASP A 98 1.62 -6.27 48.10
N SER A 99 1.05 -5.17 48.58
CA SER A 99 1.41 -3.80 48.17
C SER A 99 2.42 -3.11 49.08
N VAL A 100 2.63 -3.63 50.31
CA VAL A 100 3.52 -3.03 51.31
C VAL A 100 4.85 -3.76 51.37
N LEU A 101 5.94 -3.00 51.25
CA LEU A 101 7.30 -3.48 51.41
C LEU A 101 7.95 -2.76 52.61
N VAL A 102 8.35 -3.51 53.61
CA VAL A 102 9.09 -3.00 54.77
C VAL A 102 10.57 -3.34 54.63
N SER A 103 11.43 -2.36 54.85
CA SER A 103 12.88 -2.52 54.80
C SER A 103 13.53 -1.68 55.90
N SER A 104 14.79 -1.97 56.22
CA SER A 104 15.59 -1.13 57.10
C SER A 104 16.54 -0.26 56.31
N LEU A 105 16.63 1.03 56.66
CA LEU A 105 17.65 1.93 56.07
C LEU A 105 18.89 2.07 57.00
N SER A 106 18.66 1.92 58.29
CA SER A 106 19.68 1.97 59.30
C SER A 106 19.25 1.13 60.48
N PRO A 107 20.11 0.88 61.50
CA PRO A 107 19.76 0.11 62.70
C PRO A 107 18.56 0.65 63.45
N ASP A 108 18.28 1.96 63.32
CA ASP A 108 17.22 2.65 64.05
C ASP A 108 16.09 3.18 63.14
N VAL A 109 16.13 2.94 61.80
CA VAL A 109 15.14 3.44 60.89
C VAL A 109 14.49 2.34 60.07
N VAL A 110 13.20 2.19 60.19
CA VAL A 110 12.36 1.31 59.36
C VAL A 110 11.70 2.13 58.28
N ALA A 111 11.87 1.68 57.04
CA ALA A 111 11.23 2.25 55.87
C ALA A 111 10.01 1.40 55.49
N ILE A 112 8.86 2.02 55.38
CA ILE A 112 7.61 1.39 54.98
C ILE A 112 7.18 1.99 53.67
N SER A 113 7.30 1.22 52.59
CA SER A 113 6.90 1.60 51.25
C SER A 113 5.57 0.93 50.90
N ALA A 114 4.62 1.70 50.36
CA ALA A 114 3.37 1.13 49.88
C ALA A 114 3.14 1.50 48.43
N ARG A 115 2.50 0.59 47.72
CA ARG A 115 2.09 0.80 46.31
C ARG A 115 0.56 0.98 46.27
N GLY A 116 0.10 1.86 45.40
CA GLY A 116 -1.33 2.11 45.17
C GLY A 116 -1.60 2.48 43.72
N THR A 117 -2.87 2.39 43.34
CA THR A 117 -3.33 2.78 41.98
C THR A 117 -3.43 4.30 41.80
N THR A 118 -3.47 5.02 42.95
CA THR A 118 -3.42 6.49 42.99
C THR A 118 -2.30 6.97 43.92
N PRO A 119 -1.76 8.18 43.69
CA PRO A 119 -0.77 8.77 44.62
C PRO A 119 -1.24 8.80 46.06
N THR A 120 -2.46 9.27 46.29
CA THR A 120 -3.06 9.38 47.61
C THR A 120 -3.21 8.03 48.32
N GLN A 121 -3.64 6.99 47.58
CA GLN A 121 -3.75 5.63 48.14
C GLN A 121 -2.39 5.08 48.57
N ALA A 122 -1.32 5.31 47.79
CA ALA A 122 0.04 4.87 48.13
C ALA A 122 0.53 5.61 49.41
N GLU A 123 0.29 6.92 49.53
CA GLU A 123 0.66 7.74 50.68
C GLU A 123 -0.12 7.34 51.90
N GLU A 124 -1.44 7.20 51.82
CA GLU A 124 -2.29 6.78 52.90
C GLU A 124 -1.94 5.38 53.41
N ALA A 125 -1.71 4.42 52.49
CA ALA A 125 -1.33 3.07 52.87
C ALA A 125 0.01 3.05 53.62
N ALA A 126 1.04 3.75 53.15
CA ALA A 126 2.34 3.80 53.81
C ALA A 126 2.23 4.47 55.21
N ASN A 127 1.50 5.58 55.31
CA ASN A 127 1.28 6.29 56.56
C ASN A 127 0.42 5.48 57.54
N ALA A 128 -0.63 4.80 57.09
CA ALA A 128 -1.49 3.96 57.91
C ALA A 128 -0.71 2.79 58.51
N VAL A 129 0.15 2.14 57.70
CA VAL A 129 1.01 1.05 58.20
C VAL A 129 2.05 1.59 59.19
N ALA A 130 2.66 2.75 58.93
CA ALA A 130 3.60 3.38 59.87
C ALA A 130 2.93 3.72 61.23
N ASN A 131 1.75 4.30 61.18
CA ASN A 131 0.99 4.63 62.38
C ASN A 131 0.56 3.36 63.15
N SER A 132 0.08 2.34 62.46
CA SER A 132 -0.30 1.06 63.05
C SER A 132 0.90 0.34 63.66
N TYR A 133 2.06 0.36 62.98
CA TYR A 133 3.29 -0.19 63.54
C TYR A 133 3.73 0.52 64.80
N ILE A 134 3.74 1.86 64.86
CA ILE A 134 4.05 2.64 66.04
C ILE A 134 3.07 2.31 67.19
N ALA A 135 1.77 2.23 66.90
CA ALA A 135 0.77 1.86 67.88
C ALA A 135 0.98 0.45 68.45
N TYR A 136 1.42 -0.50 67.61
CA TYR A 136 1.68 -1.89 68.02
C TYR A 136 2.91 -2.03 68.93
N ILE A 137 4.00 -1.28 68.65
CA ILE A 137 5.23 -1.34 69.46
C ILE A 137 5.21 -0.43 70.70
N ARG A 138 4.16 0.40 70.85
CA ARG A 138 4.03 1.29 71.98
C ARG A 138 3.84 0.46 73.27
N SER A 139 4.76 0.66 74.25
CA SER A 139 4.69 0.03 75.54
C SER A 139 4.72 1.11 76.68
N PRO A 140 4.02 0.93 77.82
CA PRO A 140 4.11 1.85 78.94
C PRO A 140 5.56 1.93 79.44
N GLY A 141 6.11 3.13 79.59
CA GLY A 141 7.44 3.37 80.10
C GLY A 141 8.60 3.34 79.06
N ASN A 142 8.33 3.11 77.77
CA ASN A 142 9.34 3.12 76.74
C ASN A 142 9.21 4.41 75.86
N PRO A 143 10.32 5.06 75.49
CA PRO A 143 10.25 6.21 74.58
C PRO A 143 9.52 5.81 73.29
N ASN A 144 8.66 6.71 72.79
CA ASN A 144 7.82 6.44 71.66
C ASN A 144 8.66 6.45 70.38
N ALA A 145 8.43 5.47 69.50
CA ALA A 145 8.83 5.57 68.10
C ALA A 145 8.12 6.77 67.46
N LEU A 146 8.81 7.43 66.55
CA LEU A 146 8.31 8.63 65.87
C LEU A 146 8.31 8.40 64.38
N VAL A 147 7.30 8.96 63.69
CA VAL A 147 7.35 9.09 62.26
C VAL A 147 8.40 10.15 61.92
N LEU A 148 9.54 9.73 61.38
CA LEU A 148 10.59 10.63 60.95
C LEU A 148 10.19 11.41 59.70
N GLU A 149 9.59 10.71 58.75
CA GLU A 149 9.07 11.30 57.51
C GLU A 149 7.78 10.61 57.14
N ARG A 150 6.76 11.41 56.88
CA ARG A 150 5.48 10.91 56.37
C ARG A 150 5.59 10.64 54.89
N ALA A 151 4.90 9.62 54.43
CA ALA A 151 4.72 9.36 53.03
C ALA A 151 3.98 10.53 52.38
N THR A 152 4.67 11.23 51.53
CA THR A 152 4.22 12.30 50.66
C THR A 152 4.90 12.17 49.33
N ASN A 153 4.38 12.79 48.28
CA ASN A 153 5.01 12.77 46.95
C ASN A 153 5.19 11.36 46.38
N ALA A 154 4.11 10.62 46.25
CA ALA A 154 4.14 9.31 45.65
C ALA A 154 4.75 9.38 44.22
N THR A 155 5.75 8.58 43.99
CA THR A 155 6.44 8.49 42.73
C THR A 155 5.76 7.45 41.85
N GLY A 156 5.53 7.81 40.57
CA GLY A 156 4.92 6.92 39.59
C GLY A 156 4.70 7.63 38.25
N THR A 157 4.52 6.87 37.21
CA THR A 157 4.25 7.45 35.89
C THR A 157 2.76 7.71 35.73
N PRO A 158 2.32 8.95 35.44
CA PRO A 158 0.90 9.26 35.23
C PRO A 158 0.29 8.39 34.11
N LEU A 159 -0.99 8.01 34.27
CA LEU A 159 -1.71 7.19 33.30
C LEU A 159 -1.64 7.79 31.89
N ALA A 160 -1.81 9.11 31.77
CA ALA A 160 -1.74 9.82 30.49
C ALA A 160 -0.38 9.62 29.79
N MET A 161 0.72 9.70 30.54
CA MET A 161 2.06 9.50 29.97
C MET A 161 2.28 8.04 29.55
N ARG A 162 1.79 7.07 30.34
CA ARG A 162 1.84 5.65 29.95
C ARG A 162 1.00 5.35 28.73
N LEU A 163 -0.21 5.91 28.63
CA LEU A 163 -1.04 5.79 27.45
C LEU A 163 -0.35 6.36 26.21
N ALA A 164 0.28 7.52 26.33
CA ALA A 164 1.01 8.13 25.23
C ALA A 164 2.22 7.27 24.79
N VAL A 165 3.01 6.78 25.73
CA VAL A 165 4.21 5.98 25.42
C VAL A 165 3.83 4.61 24.88
N ASN A 166 3.00 3.84 25.60
CA ASN A 166 2.62 2.49 25.19
C ASN A 166 1.77 2.51 23.92
N GLY A 167 0.83 3.45 23.81
CA GLY A 167 0.03 3.67 22.60
C GLY A 167 0.91 4.06 21.41
N GLY A 168 1.86 4.97 21.62
CA GLY A 168 2.79 5.40 20.59
C GLY A 168 3.70 4.27 20.08
N ILE A 169 4.30 3.51 21.01
CA ILE A 169 5.13 2.35 20.66
C ILE A 169 4.30 1.29 19.92
N ALA A 170 3.11 0.97 20.41
CA ALA A 170 2.25 -0.04 19.80
C ALA A 170 1.75 0.41 18.41
N ALA A 171 1.46 1.71 18.22
CA ALA A 171 1.11 2.28 16.92
C ALA A 171 2.28 2.19 15.91
N LEU A 172 3.50 2.47 16.35
CA LEU A 172 4.70 2.33 15.50
C LEU A 172 4.95 0.87 15.10
N LEU A 173 4.81 -0.06 16.03
CA LEU A 173 4.93 -1.50 15.74
C LEU A 173 3.84 -1.96 14.78
N GLY A 174 2.61 -1.49 14.97
CA GLY A 174 1.50 -1.75 14.05
C GLY A 174 1.77 -1.19 12.66
N ALA A 175 2.26 0.04 12.54
CA ALA A 175 2.64 0.65 11.27
C ALA A 175 3.76 -0.13 10.56
N LEU A 176 4.76 -0.58 11.31
CA LEU A 176 5.86 -1.39 10.77
C LEU A 176 5.36 -2.75 10.25
N ALA A 177 4.52 -3.43 11.02
CA ALA A 177 3.88 -4.68 10.59
C ALA A 177 3.03 -4.47 9.34
N GLY A 178 2.23 -3.40 9.31
CA GLY A 178 1.44 -2.99 8.13
C GLY A 178 2.31 -2.69 6.91
N ALA A 179 3.47 -2.06 7.09
CA ALA A 179 4.42 -1.82 6.00
C ALA A 179 5.04 -3.12 5.47
N ILE A 180 5.36 -4.07 6.34
CA ILE A 180 5.86 -5.40 5.93
C ILE A 180 4.79 -6.14 5.10
N VAL A 181 3.54 -6.14 5.56
CA VAL A 181 2.41 -6.75 4.82
C VAL A 181 2.21 -6.05 3.47
N ALA A 182 2.24 -4.71 3.43
CA ALA A 182 2.13 -3.94 2.20
C ALA A 182 3.25 -4.27 1.20
N LEU A 183 4.49 -4.44 1.68
CA LEU A 183 5.62 -4.87 0.86
C LEU A 183 5.48 -6.31 0.37
N ALA A 184 4.98 -7.21 1.20
CA ALA A 184 4.73 -8.61 0.80
C ALA A 184 3.67 -8.69 -0.30
N ILE A 185 2.55 -7.95 -0.16
CA ILE A 185 1.51 -7.85 -1.20
C ILE A 185 2.09 -7.23 -2.48
N SER A 186 2.89 -6.15 -2.35
CA SER A 186 3.52 -5.50 -3.50
C SER A 186 4.51 -6.41 -4.24
N ARG A 187 5.23 -7.29 -3.53
CA ARG A 187 6.13 -8.29 -4.14
C ARG A 187 5.37 -9.42 -4.81
N GLY A 188 4.17 -9.73 -4.35
CA GLY A 188 3.29 -10.72 -4.99
C GLY A 188 2.61 -10.18 -6.27
N ASP A 189 2.54 -8.87 -6.44
CA ASP A 189 1.94 -8.23 -7.61
C ASP A 189 2.93 -8.24 -8.79
N ARG A 190 2.89 -9.31 -9.59
CA ARG A 190 3.72 -9.51 -10.78
C ARG A 190 3.20 -8.75 -12.01
N ARG A 191 2.27 -7.84 -11.85
CA ARG A 191 1.67 -7.07 -12.95
C ARG A 191 2.61 -6.00 -13.45
N LEU A 192 2.79 -5.97 -14.75
CA LEU A 192 3.70 -5.05 -15.44
C LEU A 192 3.08 -3.66 -15.54
N ARG A 193 3.88 -2.62 -15.25
CA ARG A 193 3.41 -1.24 -15.24
C ARG A 193 4.27 -0.29 -16.05
N GLN A 194 5.55 -0.60 -16.18
CA GLN A 194 6.46 0.20 -16.97
C GLN A 194 6.44 -0.27 -18.42
N ARG A 195 6.51 0.66 -19.34
CA ARG A 195 6.50 0.35 -20.78
C ARG A 195 7.66 -0.55 -21.20
N ASP A 196 8.86 -0.34 -20.61
CA ASP A 196 10.01 -1.19 -20.89
C ASP A 196 9.79 -2.62 -20.41
N GLU A 197 9.18 -2.82 -19.23
CA GLU A 197 8.83 -4.15 -18.72
C GLU A 197 7.81 -4.87 -19.62
N ILE A 198 6.82 -4.11 -20.14
CA ILE A 198 5.80 -4.63 -21.05
C ILE A 198 6.46 -5.00 -22.39
N ALA A 199 7.31 -4.13 -22.92
CA ALA A 199 8.03 -4.38 -24.16
C ALA A 199 8.94 -5.61 -24.07
N ASP A 200 9.72 -5.73 -22.99
CA ASP A 200 10.63 -6.86 -22.73
C ASP A 200 9.86 -8.19 -22.59
N ALA A 201 8.70 -8.17 -21.93
CA ALA A 201 7.89 -9.36 -21.72
C ALA A 201 7.22 -9.90 -23.00
N ALA A 202 6.87 -9.01 -23.92
CA ALA A 202 6.23 -9.37 -25.18
C ALA A 202 7.22 -9.50 -26.34
N GLY A 203 8.45 -9.01 -26.19
CA GLY A 203 9.46 -8.97 -27.26
C GLY A 203 9.11 -7.98 -28.37
N ALA A 204 8.27 -6.97 -28.11
CA ALA A 204 7.83 -5.98 -29.08
C ALA A 204 7.82 -4.58 -28.47
N PRO A 205 8.11 -3.50 -29.23
CA PRO A 205 8.15 -2.15 -28.70
C PRO A 205 6.75 -1.62 -28.35
N VAL A 206 6.66 -0.76 -27.33
CA VAL A 206 5.45 0.01 -27.03
C VAL A 206 5.36 1.20 -27.98
N LEU A 207 4.43 1.16 -28.93
CA LEU A 207 4.26 2.18 -29.96
C LEU A 207 3.66 3.46 -29.41
N ALA A 208 2.65 3.34 -28.55
CA ALA A 208 1.98 4.46 -27.92
C ALA A 208 1.39 4.09 -26.58
N SER A 209 1.18 5.13 -25.74
CA SER A 209 0.46 5.02 -24.48
C SER A 209 -0.69 6.03 -24.49
N ILE A 210 -1.90 5.53 -24.33
CA ILE A 210 -3.13 6.28 -24.57
C ILE A 210 -3.98 6.23 -23.30
N PRO A 211 -4.36 7.36 -22.72
CA PRO A 211 -5.39 7.38 -21.69
C PRO A 211 -6.72 7.00 -22.33
N VAL A 212 -7.35 5.94 -21.83
CA VAL A 212 -8.57 5.41 -22.43
C VAL A 212 -9.80 5.71 -21.59
N ARG A 213 -10.92 5.99 -22.26
CA ARG A 213 -12.24 5.98 -21.63
C ARG A 213 -12.84 4.60 -21.91
N HIS A 214 -12.98 3.80 -20.86
CA HIS A 214 -13.62 2.50 -20.97
C HIS A 214 -15.12 2.62 -20.65
N PRO A 215 -15.99 2.52 -21.65
CA PRO A 215 -17.43 2.48 -21.42
C PRO A 215 -17.84 1.17 -20.73
N SER A 216 -18.79 1.26 -19.80
CA SER A 216 -19.32 0.11 -19.06
C SER A 216 -20.57 -0.49 -19.72
N ASP A 217 -21.22 0.23 -20.63
CA ASP A 217 -22.48 -0.13 -21.26
C ASP A 217 -22.48 0.19 -22.77
N ALA A 218 -23.50 -0.28 -23.48
CA ALA A 218 -23.63 -0.08 -24.91
C ALA A 218 -23.82 1.41 -25.28
N ALA A 219 -24.50 2.19 -24.45
CA ALA A 219 -24.71 3.63 -24.70
C ALA A 219 -23.37 4.39 -24.64
N GLY A 220 -22.53 4.09 -23.67
CA GLY A 220 -21.19 4.67 -23.59
C GLY A 220 -20.30 4.28 -24.78
N TRP A 221 -20.39 3.04 -25.27
CA TRP A 221 -19.69 2.62 -26.49
C TRP A 221 -20.21 3.34 -27.73
N THR A 222 -21.53 3.52 -27.85
CA THR A 222 -22.13 4.32 -28.93
C THR A 222 -21.61 5.74 -28.89
N ALA A 223 -21.60 6.38 -27.71
CA ALA A 223 -21.05 7.72 -27.52
C ALA A 223 -19.57 7.81 -27.93
N LEU A 224 -18.76 6.79 -27.61
CA LEU A 224 -17.36 6.71 -28.04
C LEU A 224 -17.27 6.62 -29.57
N LEU A 225 -18.07 5.80 -30.20
CA LEU A 225 -18.05 5.63 -31.66
C LEU A 225 -18.56 6.87 -32.41
N ASP A 226 -19.50 7.60 -31.81
CA ASP A 226 -20.19 8.72 -32.44
C ASP A 226 -19.52 10.08 -32.20
N ASP A 227 -18.91 10.29 -31.01
CA ASP A 227 -18.46 11.63 -30.56
C ASP A 227 -17.07 11.62 -29.89
N TYR A 228 -16.26 10.59 -30.09
CA TYR A 228 -14.92 10.56 -29.52
C TYR A 228 -14.03 11.61 -30.18
N GLN A 229 -13.62 12.58 -29.37
CA GLN A 229 -12.61 13.58 -29.72
C GLN A 229 -11.47 13.49 -28.70
N PRO A 230 -10.31 12.99 -29.11
CA PRO A 230 -9.14 12.96 -28.24
C PRO A 230 -8.64 14.39 -27.99
N GLY A 231 -8.20 14.66 -26.72
CA GLY A 231 -7.42 15.86 -26.47
C GLY A 231 -6.07 15.81 -27.19
N GLU A 232 -5.31 16.90 -27.18
CA GLU A 232 -4.04 17.03 -27.92
C GLU A 232 -3.04 15.88 -27.65
N ALA A 233 -2.79 15.53 -26.38
CA ALA A 233 -1.83 14.49 -26.03
C ALA A 233 -2.26 13.07 -26.45
N PRO A 234 -3.52 12.62 -26.23
CA PRO A 234 -4.04 11.38 -26.78
C PRO A 234 -4.04 11.37 -28.31
N ALA A 235 -4.42 12.47 -28.97
CA ALA A 235 -4.40 12.60 -30.41
C ALA A 235 -2.99 12.38 -30.99
N TRP A 236 -2.00 13.04 -30.40
CA TRP A 236 -0.60 12.86 -30.78
C TRP A 236 -0.13 11.39 -30.59
N SER A 237 -0.55 10.74 -29.50
CA SER A 237 -0.22 9.34 -29.23
C SER A 237 -0.85 8.38 -30.25
N LEU A 238 -2.10 8.65 -30.66
CA LEU A 238 -2.81 7.89 -31.68
C LEU A 238 -2.19 8.09 -33.07
N ASP A 239 -1.88 9.33 -33.42
CA ASP A 239 -1.18 9.66 -34.67
C ASP A 239 0.18 8.97 -34.76
N ARG A 240 0.95 9.02 -33.69
CA ARG A 240 2.22 8.32 -33.60
C ARG A 240 2.08 6.80 -33.79
N ALA A 241 1.05 6.20 -33.17
CA ALA A 241 0.78 4.77 -33.35
C ALA A 241 0.47 4.43 -34.80
N LEU A 242 -0.40 5.20 -35.46
CA LEU A 242 -0.72 5.03 -36.88
C LEU A 242 0.51 5.21 -37.77
N HIS A 243 1.34 6.19 -37.46
CA HIS A 243 2.58 6.44 -38.19
C HIS A 243 3.58 5.28 -38.09
N HIS A 244 3.83 4.78 -36.86
CA HIS A 244 4.72 3.63 -36.66
C HIS A 244 4.21 2.35 -37.31
N LEU A 245 2.90 2.19 -37.45
CA LEU A 245 2.28 1.08 -38.13
C LEU A 245 2.23 1.30 -39.66
N GLY A 246 2.71 2.46 -40.16
CA GLY A 246 2.70 2.82 -41.56
C GLY A 246 1.29 3.04 -42.11
N LEU A 247 0.34 3.45 -41.28
CA LEU A 247 -1.08 3.60 -41.65
C LEU A 247 -1.49 5.04 -41.99
N THR A 248 -0.57 6.01 -41.92
CA THR A 248 -0.82 7.46 -42.13
C THR A 248 -0.43 7.94 -43.54
N GLY A 249 -0.08 7.08 -44.49
CA GLY A 249 0.35 7.51 -45.83
C GLY A 249 -0.82 7.94 -46.71
N ALA A 250 -0.86 9.21 -47.14
CA ALA A 250 -1.74 9.66 -48.23
C ALA A 250 -1.30 9.00 -49.53
N GLY A 251 -2.18 8.24 -50.19
CA GLY A 251 -1.92 7.60 -51.49
C GLY A 251 -1.76 6.09 -51.45
N ARG A 252 -2.21 5.44 -50.37
CA ARG A 252 -2.24 3.98 -50.31
C ARG A 252 -3.51 3.47 -50.97
N ASP A 253 -3.38 2.90 -52.15
CA ASP A 253 -4.45 2.15 -52.84
C ASP A 253 -4.60 0.74 -52.23
N ASP A 254 -3.67 0.33 -51.36
CA ASP A 254 -3.68 -0.99 -50.74
C ASP A 254 -4.49 -0.99 -49.43
N GLU A 255 -5.41 -1.93 -49.32
CA GLU A 255 -6.18 -2.20 -48.10
C GLU A 255 -5.25 -2.63 -46.96
N ALA A 256 -5.22 -1.85 -45.88
CA ALA A 256 -4.47 -2.16 -44.68
C ALA A 256 -5.40 -2.79 -43.62
N SER A 257 -4.92 -3.85 -42.98
CA SER A 257 -5.67 -4.46 -41.86
C SER A 257 -4.81 -4.57 -40.60
N LEU A 258 -5.36 -4.15 -39.49
CA LEU A 258 -4.73 -4.11 -38.18
C LEU A 258 -5.55 -4.90 -37.15
N ALA A 259 -4.99 -5.95 -36.58
CA ALA A 259 -5.61 -6.63 -35.44
C ALA A 259 -5.13 -5.99 -34.12
N VAL A 260 -6.05 -5.57 -33.31
CA VAL A 260 -5.80 -5.13 -31.93
C VAL A 260 -6.26 -6.26 -31.01
N VAL A 261 -5.29 -6.97 -30.45
CA VAL A 261 -5.51 -8.12 -29.58
C VAL A 261 -5.44 -7.68 -28.12
N THR A 262 -6.49 -7.93 -27.36
CA THR A 262 -6.59 -7.58 -25.95
C THR A 262 -6.92 -8.81 -25.11
N PHE A 263 -6.71 -8.74 -23.79
CA PHE A 263 -7.08 -9.80 -22.88
C PHE A 263 -8.50 -9.64 -22.36
N SER A 264 -9.23 -10.74 -22.16
CA SER A 264 -10.58 -10.73 -21.60
C SER A 264 -10.67 -10.10 -20.20
N THR A 265 -9.58 -10.18 -19.44
CA THR A 265 -9.45 -9.60 -18.10
C THR A 265 -9.08 -8.11 -18.12
N ASP A 266 -8.71 -7.55 -19.28
CA ASP A 266 -8.27 -6.16 -19.43
C ASP A 266 -9.31 -5.32 -20.19
N ARG A 267 -10.35 -4.93 -19.50
CA ARG A 267 -11.46 -4.17 -20.10
C ARG A 267 -11.04 -2.80 -20.64
N ALA A 268 -10.08 -2.14 -20.01
CA ALA A 268 -9.65 -0.81 -20.46
C ALA A 268 -8.93 -0.89 -21.80
N ALA A 269 -8.09 -1.89 -22.02
CA ALA A 269 -7.40 -2.10 -23.27
C ALA A 269 -8.34 -2.37 -24.46
N LEU A 270 -9.55 -2.89 -24.23
CA LEU A 270 -10.57 -3.09 -25.26
C LEU A 270 -10.93 -1.80 -25.99
N ALA A 271 -10.84 -0.64 -25.32
CA ALA A 271 -11.17 0.65 -25.94
C ALA A 271 -10.11 1.15 -26.92
N LEU A 272 -8.91 0.57 -26.94
CA LEU A 272 -7.81 1.00 -27.83
C LEU A 272 -8.15 0.86 -29.30
N GLY A 273 -8.70 -0.28 -29.73
CA GLY A 273 -9.10 -0.52 -31.10
C GLY A 273 -10.18 0.45 -31.59
N PRO A 274 -11.32 0.57 -30.91
CA PRO A 274 -12.35 1.55 -31.22
C PRO A 274 -11.84 3.00 -31.26
N GLN A 275 -11.04 3.43 -30.29
CA GLN A 275 -10.47 4.78 -30.29
C GLN A 275 -9.54 5.04 -31.47
N LEU A 276 -8.69 4.06 -31.81
CA LEU A 276 -7.81 4.15 -32.96
C LEU A 276 -8.61 4.25 -34.28
N ALA A 277 -9.68 3.44 -34.43
CA ALA A 277 -10.51 3.44 -35.60
C ALA A 277 -11.28 4.76 -35.75
N VAL A 278 -11.89 5.29 -34.68
CA VAL A 278 -12.58 6.58 -34.71
C VAL A 278 -11.60 7.71 -35.04
N TYR A 279 -10.40 7.69 -34.44
CA TYR A 279 -9.40 8.70 -34.72
C TYR A 279 -8.92 8.66 -36.17
N ALA A 280 -8.62 7.48 -36.74
CA ALA A 280 -8.24 7.34 -38.14
C ALA A 280 -9.35 7.85 -39.09
N ALA A 281 -10.61 7.53 -38.78
CA ALA A 281 -11.75 8.05 -39.53
C ALA A 281 -11.88 9.58 -39.44
N SER A 282 -11.56 10.17 -38.28
CA SER A 282 -11.56 11.63 -38.09
C SER A 282 -10.50 12.36 -38.93
N LEU A 283 -9.41 11.65 -39.29
CA LEU A 283 -8.39 12.13 -40.19
C LEU A 283 -8.78 11.98 -41.71
N GLY A 284 -10.02 11.50 -41.98
CA GLY A 284 -10.51 11.27 -43.32
C GLY A 284 -10.04 9.94 -43.96
N ILE A 285 -9.50 9.02 -43.18
CA ILE A 285 -9.12 7.67 -43.64
C ILE A 285 -10.39 6.80 -43.63
N PRO A 286 -10.82 6.21 -44.78
CA PRO A 286 -11.92 5.26 -44.82
C PRO A 286 -11.62 4.08 -43.94
N THR A 287 -12.26 4.00 -42.76
CA THR A 287 -11.91 3.03 -41.70
C THR A 287 -13.09 2.11 -41.40
N ALA A 288 -12.84 0.81 -41.34
CA ALA A 288 -13.76 -0.19 -40.84
C ALA A 288 -13.33 -0.67 -39.44
N LEU A 289 -14.20 -0.53 -38.44
CA LEU A 289 -14.04 -1.20 -37.17
C LEU A 289 -14.80 -2.52 -37.19
N VAL A 290 -14.12 -3.61 -37.01
CA VAL A 290 -14.69 -4.96 -37.03
C VAL A 290 -14.41 -5.67 -35.71
N ILE A 291 -15.45 -6.21 -35.10
CA ILE A 291 -15.27 -7.10 -33.96
C ILE A 291 -15.00 -8.49 -34.53
N GLY A 292 -13.78 -8.98 -34.35
CA GLY A 292 -13.32 -10.28 -34.83
C GLY A 292 -13.78 -11.44 -33.94
N PRO A 293 -13.31 -12.66 -34.21
CA PRO A 293 -13.56 -13.81 -33.36
C PRO A 293 -13.09 -13.56 -31.93
N GLN A 294 -13.92 -13.93 -30.96
CA GLN A 294 -13.66 -13.69 -29.54
C GLN A 294 -13.54 -15.02 -28.80
N GLN A 295 -12.54 -15.14 -27.92
CA GLN A 295 -12.48 -16.28 -26.99
C GLN A 295 -13.41 -16.07 -25.78
N ASP A 296 -13.76 -14.84 -25.48
CA ASP A 296 -14.70 -14.45 -24.41
C ASP A 296 -15.70 -13.45 -25.02
N ALA A 297 -16.88 -13.95 -25.33
CA ALA A 297 -17.93 -13.14 -25.95
C ALA A 297 -18.50 -12.10 -24.96
N ASP A 298 -18.52 -12.40 -23.66
CA ASP A 298 -19.04 -11.50 -22.65
C ASP A 298 -18.18 -10.23 -22.50
N ALA A 299 -16.87 -10.38 -22.74
CA ALA A 299 -15.96 -9.23 -22.70
C ALA A 299 -16.27 -8.15 -23.74
N THR A 300 -16.87 -8.53 -24.86
CA THR A 300 -17.21 -7.63 -25.99
C THR A 300 -18.70 -7.40 -26.18
N ALA A 301 -19.56 -8.05 -25.39
CA ALA A 301 -21.03 -8.01 -25.59
C ALA A 301 -21.60 -6.58 -25.67
N THR A 302 -21.16 -5.68 -24.79
CA THR A 302 -21.62 -4.28 -24.78
C THR A 302 -21.12 -3.50 -26.01
N LEU A 303 -19.89 -3.76 -26.45
CA LEU A 303 -19.33 -3.18 -27.68
C LEU A 303 -20.03 -3.74 -28.93
N GLN A 304 -20.31 -5.04 -28.97
CA GLN A 304 -21.08 -5.66 -30.06
C GLN A 304 -22.47 -5.07 -30.17
N ALA A 305 -23.17 -4.89 -29.06
CA ALA A 305 -24.49 -4.26 -29.02
C ALA A 305 -24.44 -2.82 -29.57
N ALA A 306 -23.41 -2.05 -29.22
CA ALA A 306 -23.20 -0.70 -29.74
C ALA A 306 -22.90 -0.67 -31.25
N CYS A 307 -22.15 -1.66 -31.74
CA CYS A 307 -21.81 -1.79 -33.18
C CYS A 307 -23.02 -2.25 -34.02
N ALA A 308 -23.92 -3.04 -33.45
CA ALA A 308 -25.15 -3.50 -34.11
C ALA A 308 -26.27 -2.43 -34.12
N ALA A 309 -26.20 -1.46 -33.19
CA ALA A 309 -27.17 -0.38 -33.13
C ALA A 309 -27.02 0.61 -34.31
N PRO A 310 -28.13 1.07 -34.92
CA PRO A 310 -28.07 2.14 -35.94
C PRO A 310 -27.51 3.41 -35.28
N PRO A 311 -26.73 4.23 -36.02
CA PRO A 311 -26.28 5.51 -35.48
C PRO A 311 -27.43 6.39 -35.09
N ALA A 312 -27.33 7.11 -33.97
CA ALA A 312 -28.36 8.02 -33.52
C ALA A 312 -28.61 9.14 -34.56
N ALA A 313 -29.83 9.65 -34.64
CA ALA A 313 -30.19 10.70 -35.59
C ALA A 313 -29.34 12.00 -35.49
N GLN A 314 -28.71 12.22 -34.34
CA GLN A 314 -27.78 13.33 -34.08
C GLN A 314 -26.31 12.87 -33.93
N SER A 315 -25.99 11.66 -34.38
CA SER A 315 -24.64 11.11 -34.32
C SER A 315 -23.69 12.01 -35.13
N LYS A 316 -22.56 12.35 -34.49
CA LYS A 316 -21.43 13.02 -35.15
C LYS A 316 -20.39 12.00 -35.69
N ARG A 317 -20.80 10.74 -35.82
CA ARG A 317 -19.94 9.70 -36.35
C ARG A 317 -19.40 10.14 -37.71
N SER A 318 -18.10 10.06 -37.86
CA SER A 318 -17.47 10.36 -39.15
C SER A 318 -18.08 9.51 -40.25
N GLY A 319 -18.44 10.09 -41.41
CA GLY A 319 -18.85 9.34 -42.59
C GLY A 319 -17.82 8.35 -43.11
N TRP A 320 -16.57 8.49 -42.65
CA TRP A 320 -15.46 7.62 -42.97
C TRP A 320 -15.36 6.38 -42.05
N LEU A 321 -16.16 6.31 -40.95
CA LEU A 321 -16.18 5.16 -40.04
C LEU A 321 -17.35 4.23 -40.37
N ARG A 322 -17.01 2.99 -40.68
CA ARG A 322 -17.97 1.88 -40.78
C ARG A 322 -17.71 0.90 -39.65
N VAL A 323 -18.78 0.34 -39.08
CA VAL A 323 -18.71 -0.59 -37.94
C VAL A 323 -19.39 -1.89 -38.33
N GLY A 324 -18.80 -3.01 -38.01
CA GLY A 324 -19.33 -4.34 -38.26
C GLY A 324 -18.95 -5.35 -37.20
N VAL A 325 -19.78 -6.38 -37.10
CA VAL A 325 -19.48 -7.57 -36.27
C VAL A 325 -19.29 -8.74 -37.25
N ARG A 326 -18.17 -9.43 -37.10
CA ARG A 326 -17.89 -10.61 -37.92
C ARG A 326 -18.44 -11.84 -37.23
N ASP A 327 -19.22 -12.63 -37.96
CA ASP A 327 -19.68 -13.92 -37.46
C ASP A 327 -18.51 -14.86 -37.19
N PRO A 328 -18.64 -15.77 -36.18
CA PRO A 328 -17.62 -16.77 -35.84
C PRO A 328 -17.20 -17.62 -37.02
N GLU A 329 -18.08 -17.84 -37.98
CA GLU A 329 -17.85 -18.60 -39.23
C GLU A 329 -17.13 -17.81 -40.32
N GLY A 330 -16.88 -16.52 -40.12
CA GLY A 330 -16.09 -15.68 -41.00
C GLY A 330 -16.81 -15.20 -42.27
N ASN A 331 -18.13 -15.35 -42.36
CA ASN A 331 -18.95 -15.04 -43.53
C ASN A 331 -19.42 -13.59 -43.66
N GLY A 332 -19.07 -12.69 -42.72
CA GLY A 332 -19.43 -11.27 -42.83
C GLY A 332 -18.60 -10.60 -43.93
N GLN A 333 -19.26 -9.94 -44.89
CA GLN A 333 -18.56 -9.07 -45.84
C GLN A 333 -17.91 -7.92 -45.02
N LEU A 334 -16.57 -7.80 -45.13
CA LEU A 334 -15.85 -6.67 -44.62
C LEU A 334 -16.31 -5.42 -45.36
N PRO A 335 -16.67 -4.33 -44.69
CA PRO A 335 -16.97 -3.07 -45.35
C PRO A 335 -15.73 -2.62 -46.14
N ASN A 336 -15.91 -2.20 -47.41
CA ASN A 336 -14.81 -1.62 -48.18
C ASN A 336 -14.22 -0.41 -47.42
N ALA A 337 -12.99 -0.51 -46.99
CA ALA A 337 -12.28 0.51 -46.23
C ALA A 337 -10.78 0.42 -46.51
N THR A 338 -10.10 1.55 -46.54
CA THR A 338 -8.65 1.61 -46.69
C THR A 338 -7.95 1.06 -45.45
N LEU A 339 -8.54 1.23 -44.27
CA LEU A 339 -8.03 0.69 -43.01
C LEU A 339 -9.12 -0.17 -42.35
N THR A 340 -8.82 -1.43 -42.08
CA THR A 340 -9.65 -2.31 -41.29
C THR A 340 -9.05 -2.55 -39.91
N VAL A 341 -9.65 -2.07 -38.83
CA VAL A 341 -9.25 -2.33 -37.46
C VAL A 341 -10.10 -3.47 -36.87
N VAL A 342 -9.46 -4.60 -36.63
CA VAL A 342 -10.09 -5.81 -36.07
C VAL A 342 -9.82 -5.87 -34.58
N VAL A 343 -10.85 -5.81 -33.78
CA VAL A 343 -10.76 -5.97 -32.32
C VAL A 343 -10.95 -7.44 -31.97
N THR A 344 -10.01 -7.99 -31.23
CA THR A 344 -9.97 -9.40 -30.85
C THR A 344 -9.67 -9.52 -29.36
N VAL A 345 -10.43 -10.38 -28.68
CA VAL A 345 -10.22 -10.66 -27.24
C VAL A 345 -9.77 -12.11 -27.08
N VAL A 346 -8.66 -12.29 -26.38
CA VAL A 346 -8.10 -13.62 -26.07
C VAL A 346 -8.17 -13.89 -24.56
N ASP A 347 -8.26 -15.18 -24.21
CA ASP A 347 -8.15 -15.61 -22.83
C ASP A 347 -6.69 -15.44 -22.34
N ALA A 348 -6.53 -14.82 -21.18
CA ALA A 348 -5.24 -14.59 -20.56
C ALA A 348 -4.51 -15.88 -20.12
N GLN A 349 -5.25 -16.98 -19.89
CA GLN A 349 -4.70 -18.26 -19.43
C GLN A 349 -4.31 -19.16 -20.60
N ALA A 350 -5.14 -19.19 -21.65
CA ALA A 350 -4.96 -20.06 -22.81
C ALA A 350 -5.23 -19.28 -24.12
N PRO A 351 -4.37 -18.31 -24.52
CA PRO A 351 -4.63 -17.49 -25.69
C PRO A 351 -4.54 -18.30 -26.98
N ARG A 352 -5.63 -18.34 -27.75
CA ARG A 352 -5.69 -18.90 -29.09
C ARG A 352 -5.49 -17.80 -30.12
N VAL A 353 -4.23 -17.47 -30.35
CA VAL A 353 -3.85 -16.29 -31.14
C VAL A 353 -3.96 -16.57 -32.65
N ALA A 354 -3.73 -17.79 -33.09
CA ALA A 354 -3.72 -18.17 -34.50
C ALA A 354 -5.08 -17.95 -35.20
N ASP A 355 -6.18 -18.22 -34.49
CA ASP A 355 -7.53 -18.10 -35.08
C ASP A 355 -8.00 -16.64 -35.20
N THR A 356 -7.36 -15.71 -34.44
CA THR A 356 -7.81 -14.35 -34.31
C THR A 356 -7.03 -13.33 -35.12
N MET A 357 -5.82 -13.69 -35.61
CA MET A 357 -4.89 -12.78 -36.29
C MET A 357 -4.88 -12.97 -37.81
N ARG A 358 -5.98 -12.65 -38.48
CA ARG A 358 -6.00 -12.65 -39.95
C ARG A 358 -5.66 -11.30 -40.60
N ALA A 359 -5.25 -10.31 -39.76
CA ALA A 359 -4.86 -8.99 -40.25
C ALA A 359 -3.41 -8.96 -40.77
N ALA A 360 -3.07 -8.00 -41.62
CA ALA A 360 -1.71 -7.82 -42.15
C ALA A 360 -0.72 -7.41 -41.03
N SER A 361 -1.17 -6.62 -40.05
CA SER A 361 -0.39 -6.23 -38.88
C SER A 361 -1.14 -6.56 -37.59
N THR A 362 -0.42 -6.92 -36.57
CA THR A 362 -1.00 -7.24 -35.26
C THR A 362 -0.33 -6.42 -34.17
N VAL A 363 -1.13 -5.79 -33.31
CA VAL A 363 -0.68 -5.10 -32.11
C VAL A 363 -1.35 -5.68 -30.85
N LEU A 364 -0.64 -5.68 -29.75
CA LEU A 364 -1.21 -6.02 -28.45
C LEU A 364 -1.71 -4.77 -27.74
N GLY A 365 -2.96 -4.79 -27.29
CA GLY A 365 -3.51 -3.78 -26.39
C GLY A 365 -3.45 -4.26 -24.94
N VAL A 366 -2.82 -3.52 -24.07
CA VAL A 366 -2.69 -3.85 -22.63
C VAL A 366 -2.79 -2.60 -21.77
N SER A 367 -3.37 -2.74 -20.60
CA SER A 367 -3.39 -1.64 -19.62
C SER A 367 -2.21 -1.77 -18.62
N ALA A 368 -1.66 -0.65 -18.21
CA ALA A 368 -0.60 -0.65 -17.22
C ALA A 368 -1.09 -1.25 -15.89
N GLY A 369 -0.49 -2.36 -15.46
CA GLY A 369 -0.87 -3.08 -14.26
C GLY A 369 -2.05 -4.06 -14.41
N ALA A 370 -2.50 -4.37 -15.63
CA ALA A 370 -3.55 -5.36 -15.87
C ALA A 370 -2.98 -6.76 -16.11
N VAL A 371 -1.82 -6.86 -16.76
CA VAL A 371 -1.24 -8.12 -17.23
C VAL A 371 0.09 -8.45 -16.57
N THR A 372 0.44 -9.73 -16.59
CA THR A 372 1.74 -10.24 -16.10
C THR A 372 2.67 -10.57 -17.27
N ALA A 373 3.98 -10.64 -16.99
CA ALA A 373 4.97 -11.04 -17.99
C ALA A 373 4.67 -12.40 -18.63
N GLU A 374 4.18 -13.34 -17.82
CA GLU A 374 3.84 -14.68 -18.31
C GLU A 374 2.67 -14.67 -19.29
N GLN A 375 1.65 -13.85 -19.04
CA GLN A 375 0.51 -13.71 -19.94
C GLN A 375 0.94 -13.12 -21.30
N LEU A 376 1.76 -12.06 -21.28
CA LEU A 376 2.30 -11.46 -22.50
C LEU A 376 3.18 -12.44 -23.28
N ALA A 377 4.07 -13.14 -22.58
CA ALA A 377 4.94 -14.14 -23.21
C ALA A 377 4.13 -15.27 -23.85
N ARG A 378 3.03 -15.74 -23.24
CA ARG A 378 2.16 -16.76 -23.84
C ARG A 378 1.53 -16.28 -25.16
N VAL A 379 1.05 -15.04 -25.21
CA VAL A 379 0.50 -14.45 -26.44
C VAL A 379 1.59 -14.29 -27.49
N ALA A 380 2.78 -13.81 -27.13
CA ALA A 380 3.91 -13.67 -28.05
C ALA A 380 4.33 -15.02 -28.62
N VAL A 381 4.47 -16.05 -27.81
CA VAL A 381 4.79 -17.42 -28.26
C VAL A 381 3.65 -18.00 -29.12
N GLY A 382 2.40 -17.75 -28.75
CA GLY A 382 1.23 -18.16 -29.53
C GLY A 382 1.23 -17.53 -30.95
N ALA A 383 1.53 -16.24 -31.04
CA ALA A 383 1.67 -15.51 -32.30
C ALA A 383 2.80 -16.08 -33.16
N ALA A 384 4.00 -16.25 -32.56
CA ALA A 384 5.16 -16.80 -33.26
C ALA A 384 4.91 -18.22 -33.80
N ARG A 385 4.24 -19.10 -33.05
CA ARG A 385 3.82 -20.43 -33.49
C ARG A 385 2.85 -20.38 -34.66
N GLY A 386 2.00 -19.36 -34.73
CA GLY A 386 1.10 -19.09 -35.86
C GLY A 386 1.78 -18.41 -37.04
N GLY A 387 3.11 -18.23 -37.02
CA GLY A 387 3.85 -17.52 -38.05
C GLY A 387 3.52 -16.03 -38.14
N ARG A 388 3.06 -15.43 -37.07
CA ARG A 388 2.67 -14.02 -36.96
C ARG A 388 3.62 -13.25 -36.07
N GLU A 389 3.97 -12.05 -36.50
CA GLU A 389 4.77 -11.12 -35.72
C GLU A 389 3.86 -10.06 -35.03
N ILE A 390 4.19 -9.74 -33.80
CA ILE A 390 3.56 -8.64 -33.07
C ILE A 390 4.31 -7.37 -33.44
N ALA A 391 3.70 -6.51 -34.26
CA ALA A 391 4.30 -5.27 -34.74
C ALA A 391 4.57 -4.26 -33.62
N GLY A 392 3.85 -4.37 -32.52
CA GLY A 392 4.05 -3.50 -31.36
C GLY A 392 2.94 -3.60 -30.31
N ILE A 393 3.03 -2.76 -29.31
CA ILE A 393 2.11 -2.74 -28.17
C ILE A 393 1.49 -1.35 -28.01
N LEU A 394 0.20 -1.30 -27.74
CA LEU A 394 -0.51 -0.10 -27.32
C LEU A 394 -0.82 -0.23 -25.83
N VAL A 395 -0.41 0.74 -25.03
CA VAL A 395 -0.65 0.75 -23.58
C VAL A 395 -1.81 1.67 -23.25
N ALA A 396 -2.89 1.09 -22.70
CA ALA A 396 -4.00 1.84 -22.14
C ALA A 396 -3.64 2.32 -20.72
N ASP A 397 -4.09 3.52 -20.39
CA ASP A 397 -3.93 4.13 -19.06
C ASP A 397 -2.50 4.00 -18.50
N PRO A 398 -1.54 4.71 -19.12
CA PRO A 398 -0.14 4.61 -18.75
C PRO A 398 0.07 4.93 -17.27
N TYR A 399 0.97 4.20 -16.63
CA TYR A 399 1.31 4.46 -15.24
C TYR A 399 1.93 5.86 -15.08
N PRO A 400 1.35 6.77 -14.26
CA PRO A 400 1.78 8.18 -14.21
C PRO A 400 3.24 8.40 -13.81
N ALA A 401 3.86 7.43 -13.13
CA ALA A 401 5.27 7.49 -12.74
C ALA A 401 6.19 6.73 -13.69
N ASP A 402 5.70 6.31 -14.85
CA ASP A 402 6.51 5.66 -15.88
C ASP A 402 7.19 6.71 -16.76
N HIS A 403 8.51 6.68 -16.75
CA HIS A 403 9.37 7.53 -17.58
C HIS A 403 10.19 6.72 -18.59
N THR A 404 9.84 5.45 -18.81
CA THR A 404 10.55 4.58 -19.74
C THR A 404 10.15 4.83 -21.18
N THR A 405 10.97 4.39 -22.13
CA THR A 405 10.78 4.65 -23.57
C THR A 405 9.88 3.65 -24.26
N GLY A 406 9.66 2.48 -23.66
CA GLY A 406 8.93 1.37 -24.28
C GLY A 406 9.74 0.66 -25.37
N ARG A 407 11.06 0.76 -25.34
CA ARG A 407 11.98 0.17 -26.32
C ARG A 407 11.75 0.63 -27.76
N LEU A 408 11.10 1.76 -27.98
CA LEU A 408 11.00 2.31 -29.31
C LEU A 408 12.38 2.61 -29.85
N PRO A 409 12.71 2.19 -31.10
CA PRO A 409 13.94 2.61 -31.76
C PRO A 409 13.95 4.14 -31.81
N GLN A 410 14.95 4.77 -31.26
CA GLN A 410 15.14 6.20 -31.50
C GLN A 410 15.37 6.38 -33.00
N PRO A 411 14.66 7.33 -33.66
CA PRO A 411 14.97 7.66 -35.05
C PRO A 411 16.46 7.97 -35.08
N ALA A 412 17.17 7.24 -35.95
CA ALA A 412 18.61 7.41 -36.14
C ALA A 412 18.84 8.92 -36.28
N GLN A 413 19.49 9.55 -35.30
CA GLN A 413 19.93 10.92 -35.45
C GLN A 413 20.75 10.95 -36.74
N GLN A 414 20.22 11.56 -37.78
CA GLN A 414 20.97 11.82 -38.99
C GLN A 414 22.24 12.54 -38.53
N ARG A 415 23.34 11.78 -38.45
CA ARG A 415 24.65 12.40 -38.28
C ARG A 415 24.77 13.42 -39.41
N PRO A 416 25.01 14.69 -39.11
CA PRO A 416 25.25 15.67 -40.14
C PRO A 416 26.34 15.07 -41.03
N SER A 417 26.01 14.87 -42.29
CA SER A 417 26.96 14.40 -43.30
C SER A 417 28.11 15.42 -43.33
N THR A 418 29.21 15.09 -42.70
CA THR A 418 30.45 15.81 -42.88
C THR A 418 30.84 15.58 -44.31
N SER A 419 30.46 16.52 -45.17
CA SER A 419 30.95 16.59 -46.56
C SER A 419 32.47 16.64 -46.46
N PRO A 420 33.20 15.75 -47.16
CA PRO A 420 34.64 15.82 -47.19
C PRO A 420 35.03 17.10 -47.91
N THR A 421 35.67 17.98 -47.18
CA THR A 421 36.33 19.20 -47.70
C THR A 421 37.33 18.72 -48.77
N ARG A 422 37.01 18.97 -50.04
CA ARG A 422 37.88 18.72 -51.19
C ARG A 422 39.04 19.68 -51.07
N THR A 423 40.17 19.20 -50.60
CA THR A 423 41.45 19.90 -50.66
C THR A 423 41.83 20.05 -52.14
N MET A 424 41.67 21.24 -52.68
CA MET A 424 42.31 21.63 -53.95
C MET A 424 43.80 21.69 -53.73
N THR A 425 44.50 20.73 -54.30
CA THR A 425 45.96 20.79 -54.45
C THR A 425 46.25 21.73 -55.63
N GLU A 426 46.69 22.94 -55.36
CA GLU A 426 47.29 23.83 -56.33
C GLU A 426 48.63 23.23 -56.77
N SER A 427 48.70 22.75 -57.99
CA SER A 427 49.98 22.49 -58.67
C SER A 427 50.47 23.81 -59.30
N ARG A 428 51.52 24.36 -58.74
CA ARG A 428 52.30 25.39 -59.37
C ARG A 428 53.21 24.78 -60.42
N TRP A 429 53.15 25.34 -61.61
CA TRP A 429 54.26 25.65 -62.53
C TRP A 429 54.46 27.12 -62.54
#